data_c40a24eb2d0a1dbfd608e94724d9133c
#
_entry.id   c40a24eb2d0a1dbfd608e94724d9133c
#
_cell.length_a   1.000
_cell.length_b   1.000
_cell.length_c   1.000
_cell.angle_alpha   90.00
_cell.angle_beta   90.00
_cell.angle_gamma   90.00
#
_symmetry.space_group_name_H-M   'P 1'
#
loop_
_entity.id
_entity.type
_entity.pdbx_description
1 polymer ?
#
loop_
_entity_poly.entity_id
_entity_poly.type
_entity_poly.pdbx_seq_one_letter_code
_entity_poly.pdbx_strand_id
1 'polypeptide(L)'
;REMSVIVANSGDVTMNSEVSGKIYDGAGNVVENLGNKDVEDLAPGESLTLTWEWETDDYGTFWFEAKVIDDNDEVPENDIIDSMMRSVDVEFSDDMESGVNGWTNYKSLSNPWHLINTDEDSNREASSPTHAMWVGDESKGDGEYDNNWDFSVYTSEEISLGQTNPQMSVDIWYSTEFSWDGGNVQITTDDGETWEVINPDGGYPDA
;
A
#
# COMPACT_ATOMS: atom_id res chain seq x y z
N ARG A 1 4.63 1.96 -15.48
CA ARG A 1 4.72 2.88 -14.32
C ARG A 1 5.68 4.01 -14.65
N GLU A 2 5.36 5.20 -14.16
CA GLU A 2 6.22 6.36 -14.23
C GLU A 2 7.01 6.52 -12.93
N MET A 3 8.31 6.75 -13.04
CA MET A 3 9.21 7.04 -11.91
C MET A 3 9.81 8.43 -12.13
N SER A 4 9.75 9.29 -11.13
CA SER A 4 10.28 10.64 -11.18
C SER A 4 11.32 10.87 -10.10
N VAL A 5 12.42 11.54 -10.47
CA VAL A 5 13.52 11.91 -9.57
C VAL A 5 13.79 13.39 -9.71
N ILE A 6 14.02 14.06 -8.60
CA ILE A 6 14.48 15.44 -8.59
C ILE A 6 15.99 15.46 -8.42
N VAL A 7 16.69 16.03 -9.41
CA VAL A 7 18.12 16.32 -9.34
C VAL A 7 18.29 17.79 -8.97
N ALA A 8 19.08 18.06 -7.95
CA ALA A 8 19.34 19.45 -7.50
C ALA A 8 20.85 19.74 -7.56
N ASN A 9 21.20 20.91 -8.04
CA ASN A 9 22.56 21.40 -8.00
C ASN A 9 22.79 22.16 -6.69
N SER A 10 23.44 21.53 -5.72
CA SER A 10 23.82 22.15 -4.45
C SER A 10 25.22 22.77 -4.46
N GLY A 11 25.94 22.67 -5.58
CA GLY A 11 27.25 23.28 -5.80
C GLY A 11 27.20 24.77 -6.05
N ASP A 12 28.36 25.32 -6.36
CA ASP A 12 28.55 26.76 -6.66
C ASP A 12 28.83 27.05 -8.16
N VAL A 13 28.84 25.98 -8.97
CA VAL A 13 29.02 26.07 -10.44
C VAL A 13 27.85 25.43 -11.17
N THR A 14 27.64 25.80 -12.42
CA THR A 14 26.63 25.20 -13.28
C THR A 14 26.94 23.72 -13.52
N MET A 15 25.96 22.85 -13.29
CA MET A 15 26.07 21.41 -13.47
C MET A 15 25.69 20.99 -14.89
N ASN A 16 26.53 20.16 -15.50
CA ASN A 16 26.25 19.42 -16.72
C ASN A 16 26.66 17.96 -16.47
N SER A 17 25.69 17.06 -16.43
CA SER A 17 25.91 15.65 -16.14
C SER A 17 24.84 14.78 -16.79
N GLU A 18 24.93 13.49 -16.58
CA GLU A 18 23.90 12.52 -16.94
C GLU A 18 23.35 11.83 -15.69
N VAL A 19 22.10 11.37 -15.78
CA VAL A 19 21.49 10.52 -14.75
C VAL A 19 21.04 9.22 -15.38
N SER A 20 21.60 8.10 -14.93
CA SER A 20 21.16 6.76 -15.36
C SER A 20 19.96 6.29 -14.56
N GLY A 21 19.03 5.60 -15.23
CA GLY A 21 17.92 4.88 -14.61
C GLY A 21 18.04 3.38 -14.83
N LYS A 22 17.88 2.58 -13.80
CA LYS A 22 17.93 1.12 -13.88
C LYS A 22 16.88 0.46 -13.02
N ILE A 23 16.43 -0.73 -13.43
CA ILE A 23 15.57 -1.61 -12.65
C ILE A 23 16.37 -2.84 -12.25
N TYR A 24 16.24 -3.22 -10.98
CA TYR A 24 16.82 -4.43 -10.39
C TYR A 24 15.73 -5.34 -9.87
N ASP A 25 15.95 -6.64 -9.90
CA ASP A 25 15.10 -7.64 -9.22
C ASP A 25 15.40 -7.71 -7.71
N GLY A 26 14.61 -8.49 -6.98
CA GLY A 26 14.80 -8.73 -5.54
C GLY A 26 16.11 -9.43 -5.17
N ALA A 27 16.84 -9.98 -6.13
CA ALA A 27 18.17 -10.58 -5.96
C ALA A 27 19.30 -9.60 -6.29
N GLY A 28 18.99 -8.39 -6.75
CA GLY A 28 19.98 -7.36 -7.11
C GLY A 28 20.53 -7.47 -8.53
N ASN A 29 19.91 -8.26 -9.41
CA ASN A 29 20.29 -8.31 -10.81
C ASN A 29 19.61 -7.19 -11.59
N VAL A 30 20.32 -6.61 -12.55
CA VAL A 30 19.71 -5.62 -13.47
C VAL A 30 18.71 -6.33 -14.37
N VAL A 31 17.45 -5.95 -14.26
CA VAL A 31 16.34 -6.39 -15.12
C VAL A 31 16.30 -5.56 -16.38
N GLU A 32 16.39 -4.24 -16.21
CA GLU A 32 16.36 -3.31 -17.34
C GLU A 32 17.22 -2.08 -17.10
N ASN A 33 17.81 -1.59 -18.19
CA ASN A 33 18.52 -0.33 -18.24
C ASN A 33 17.64 0.67 -19.00
N LEU A 34 17.06 1.61 -18.28
CA LEU A 34 16.14 2.62 -18.81
C LEU A 34 16.86 3.76 -19.56
N GLY A 35 18.19 3.69 -19.60
CA GLY A 35 19.04 4.69 -20.26
C GLY A 35 19.32 5.91 -19.40
N ASN A 36 20.13 6.79 -19.95
CA ASN A 36 20.55 8.03 -19.31
C ASN A 36 19.67 9.20 -19.76
N LYS A 37 19.57 10.22 -18.90
CA LYS A 37 18.96 11.51 -19.17
C LYS A 37 19.95 12.60 -18.89
N ASP A 38 20.04 13.56 -19.82
CA ASP A 38 20.96 14.68 -19.73
C ASP A 38 20.44 15.72 -18.73
N VAL A 39 21.35 16.26 -17.94
CA VAL A 39 21.17 17.45 -17.13
C VAL A 39 22.08 18.53 -17.72
N GLU A 40 21.49 19.53 -18.37
CA GLU A 40 22.21 20.58 -19.05
C GLU A 40 21.97 21.92 -18.35
N ASP A 41 23.04 22.68 -18.17
CA ASP A 41 23.03 24.08 -17.68
C ASP A 41 22.24 24.28 -16.36
N LEU A 42 22.21 23.30 -15.47
CA LEU A 42 21.53 23.43 -14.18
C LEU A 42 22.32 24.35 -13.25
N ALA A 43 21.81 25.56 -13.00
CA ALA A 43 22.49 26.57 -12.20
C ALA A 43 22.53 26.21 -10.71
N PRO A 44 23.48 26.78 -9.93
CA PRO A 44 23.53 26.63 -8.48
C PRO A 44 22.20 26.93 -7.79
N GLY A 45 21.72 25.98 -6.97
CA GLY A 45 20.45 26.07 -6.26
C GLY A 45 19.21 25.71 -7.07
N GLU A 46 19.34 25.39 -8.36
CA GLU A 46 18.23 24.91 -9.18
C GLU A 46 18.04 23.41 -9.09
N SER A 47 16.87 22.95 -9.49
CA SER A 47 16.52 21.54 -9.59
C SER A 47 15.75 21.22 -10.86
N LEU A 48 15.90 19.98 -11.32
CA LEU A 48 15.24 19.45 -12.53
C LEU A 48 14.57 18.11 -12.17
N THR A 49 13.35 17.90 -12.66
CA THR A 49 12.68 16.60 -12.55
C THR A 49 12.96 15.77 -13.79
N LEU A 50 13.48 14.58 -13.59
CA LEU A 50 13.68 13.57 -14.62
C LEU A 50 12.68 12.43 -14.42
N THR A 51 12.15 11.89 -15.52
CA THR A 51 11.10 10.88 -15.49
C THR A 51 11.47 9.72 -16.41
N TRP A 52 11.28 8.49 -15.91
CA TRP A 52 11.39 7.26 -16.69
C TRP A 52 10.07 6.51 -16.66
N GLU A 53 9.82 5.73 -17.70
CA GLU A 53 8.70 4.81 -17.76
C GLU A 53 9.21 3.37 -17.81
N TRP A 54 8.51 2.47 -17.13
CA TRP A 54 8.79 1.05 -17.14
C TRP A 54 7.52 0.23 -17.03
N GLU A 55 7.45 -0.82 -17.84
CA GLU A 55 6.36 -1.79 -17.83
C GLU A 55 6.93 -3.20 -17.72
N THR A 56 6.25 -4.08 -17.01
CA THR A 56 6.61 -5.48 -16.87
C THR A 56 5.35 -6.33 -16.70
N ASP A 57 5.39 -7.52 -17.29
CA ASP A 57 4.42 -8.60 -17.04
C ASP A 57 4.90 -9.54 -15.92
N ASP A 58 6.12 -9.36 -15.44
CA ASP A 58 6.67 -10.15 -14.34
C ASP A 58 6.18 -9.63 -12.98
N TYR A 59 5.86 -10.58 -12.08
CA TYR A 59 5.46 -10.27 -10.71
C TYR A 59 6.66 -10.36 -9.77
N GLY A 60 6.71 -9.47 -8.80
CA GLY A 60 7.77 -9.49 -7.81
C GLY A 60 8.11 -8.14 -7.22
N THR A 61 9.20 -8.13 -6.48
CA THR A 61 9.79 -6.90 -5.93
C THR A 61 10.91 -6.44 -6.84
N PHE A 62 10.86 -5.19 -7.21
CA PHE A 62 11.83 -4.53 -8.06
C PHE A 62 12.33 -3.26 -7.39
N TRP A 63 13.50 -2.81 -7.80
CA TRP A 63 14.10 -1.57 -7.31
C TRP A 63 14.40 -0.67 -8.51
N PHE A 64 13.89 0.55 -8.47
CA PHE A 64 14.34 1.59 -9.38
C PHE A 64 15.52 2.31 -8.74
N GLU A 65 16.63 2.40 -9.44
CA GLU A 65 17.81 3.18 -9.06
C GLU A 65 17.99 4.30 -10.08
N ALA A 66 18.15 5.52 -9.58
CA ALA A 66 18.67 6.63 -10.37
C ALA A 66 20.03 7.04 -9.82
N LYS A 67 21.01 7.22 -10.72
CA LYS A 67 22.37 7.59 -10.36
C LYS A 67 22.87 8.74 -11.22
N VAL A 68 23.36 9.80 -10.57
CA VAL A 68 24.11 10.87 -11.24
C VAL A 68 25.45 10.32 -11.70
N ILE A 69 25.85 10.69 -12.91
CA ILE A 69 27.15 10.30 -13.52
C ILE A 69 27.91 11.61 -13.75
N ASP A 70 28.70 11.99 -12.77
CA ASP A 70 29.59 13.17 -12.84
C ASP A 70 30.95 12.81 -12.22
N ASP A 71 31.99 12.79 -13.04
CA ASP A 71 33.37 12.49 -12.60
C ASP A 71 33.96 13.63 -11.74
N ASN A 72 33.32 14.78 -11.71
CA ASN A 72 33.78 15.95 -10.96
C ASN A 72 32.98 16.18 -9.66
N ASP A 73 32.00 15.31 -9.34
CA ASP A 73 31.28 15.43 -8.09
C ASP A 73 32.18 15.17 -6.88
N GLU A 74 32.15 16.08 -5.92
CA GLU A 74 32.95 16.01 -4.70
C GLU A 74 32.26 15.20 -3.59
N VAL A 75 30.97 14.83 -3.76
CA VAL A 75 30.14 14.14 -2.75
C VAL A 75 29.37 12.96 -3.36
N PRO A 76 30.06 11.93 -3.83
CA PRO A 76 29.44 10.82 -4.56
C PRO A 76 28.43 9.99 -3.73
N GLU A 77 28.36 10.22 -2.43
CA GLU A 77 27.41 9.55 -1.54
C GLU A 77 25.96 10.01 -1.76
N ASN A 78 25.74 11.16 -2.38
CA ASN A 78 24.40 11.69 -2.68
C ASN A 78 23.95 11.45 -4.13
N ASP A 79 24.78 10.81 -4.95
CA ASP A 79 24.52 10.55 -6.37
C ASP A 79 23.46 9.50 -6.63
N ILE A 80 23.14 8.68 -5.66
CA ILE A 80 22.29 7.52 -5.84
C ILE A 80 21.02 7.66 -5.00
N ILE A 81 19.89 7.44 -5.65
CA ILE A 81 18.61 7.21 -4.99
C ILE A 81 18.00 5.90 -5.50
N ASP A 82 17.44 5.11 -4.61
CA ASP A 82 16.70 3.92 -4.94
C ASP A 82 15.30 3.93 -4.32
N SER A 83 14.37 3.27 -4.99
CA SER A 83 13.00 3.10 -4.54
C SER A 83 12.48 1.72 -4.86
N MET A 84 11.88 1.09 -3.87
CA MET A 84 11.24 -0.22 -4.04
C MET A 84 9.90 -0.08 -4.77
N MET A 85 9.68 -0.98 -5.72
CA MET A 85 8.42 -1.15 -6.44
C MET A 85 7.96 -2.59 -6.34
N ARG A 86 6.65 -2.79 -6.35
CA ARG A 86 6.06 -4.13 -6.47
C ARG A 86 5.18 -4.21 -7.71
N SER A 87 5.38 -5.28 -8.47
CA SER A 87 4.44 -5.70 -9.50
C SER A 87 3.66 -6.89 -8.96
N VAL A 88 2.34 -6.72 -8.88
CA VAL A 88 1.43 -7.73 -8.34
C VAL A 88 0.28 -7.94 -9.30
N ASP A 89 -0.17 -9.18 -9.42
CA ASP A 89 -1.48 -9.48 -9.99
C ASP A 89 -2.52 -9.27 -8.88
N VAL A 90 -3.55 -8.51 -9.17
CA VAL A 90 -4.63 -8.23 -8.22
C VAL A 90 -5.76 -9.21 -8.46
N GLU A 91 -5.77 -10.30 -7.69
CA GLU A 91 -6.81 -11.33 -7.76
C GLU A 91 -8.15 -10.85 -7.17
N PHE A 92 -8.09 -10.00 -6.17
CA PHE A 92 -9.26 -9.41 -5.52
C PHE A 92 -8.94 -8.01 -4.99
N SER A 93 -9.87 -7.11 -5.15
CA SER A 93 -9.80 -5.76 -4.54
C SER A 93 -11.22 -5.23 -4.33
N ASP A 94 -11.46 -4.62 -3.18
CA ASP A 94 -12.70 -3.94 -2.87
C ASP A 94 -12.39 -2.66 -2.08
N ASP A 95 -12.86 -1.54 -2.60
CA ASP A 95 -12.74 -0.22 -1.98
C ASP A 95 -14.02 0.23 -1.26
N MET A 96 -15.02 -0.65 -1.19
CA MET A 96 -16.34 -0.42 -0.57
C MET A 96 -17.19 0.67 -1.23
N GLU A 97 -16.71 1.36 -2.25
CA GLU A 97 -17.45 2.47 -2.90
C GLU A 97 -18.63 1.99 -3.74
N SER A 98 -18.62 0.74 -4.17
CA SER A 98 -19.72 0.10 -4.92
C SER A 98 -20.77 -0.57 -4.02
N GLY A 99 -20.63 -0.47 -2.72
CA GLY A 99 -21.50 -1.12 -1.73
C GLY A 99 -20.91 -2.42 -1.19
N VAL A 100 -21.72 -3.22 -0.52
CA VAL A 100 -21.31 -4.47 0.16
C VAL A 100 -21.49 -5.71 -0.72
N ASN A 101 -21.41 -5.58 -2.02
CA ASN A 101 -21.58 -6.68 -2.97
C ASN A 101 -20.52 -7.77 -2.73
N GLY A 102 -20.97 -9.02 -2.55
CA GLY A 102 -20.07 -10.14 -2.27
C GLY A 102 -19.67 -10.31 -0.78
N TRP A 103 -20.03 -9.35 0.08
CA TRP A 103 -19.77 -9.45 1.52
C TRP A 103 -20.99 -9.93 2.28
N THR A 104 -20.81 -10.88 3.18
CA THR A 104 -21.90 -11.47 3.96
C THR A 104 -21.50 -11.52 5.44
N ASN A 105 -22.40 -11.08 6.31
CA ASN A 105 -22.23 -11.24 7.75
C ASN A 105 -22.29 -12.72 8.15
N TYR A 106 -21.23 -13.19 8.78
CA TYR A 106 -21.16 -14.51 9.38
C TYR A 106 -21.55 -14.40 10.86
N LYS A 107 -22.56 -15.01 11.35
CA LYS A 107 -23.17 -14.80 12.67
C LYS A 107 -23.75 -13.39 12.82
N SER A 108 -24.95 -13.20 12.31
CA SER A 108 -25.70 -11.96 12.51
C SER A 108 -26.23 -11.89 13.94
N LEU A 109 -25.65 -11.02 14.74
CA LEU A 109 -26.25 -10.50 15.97
C LEU A 109 -26.91 -9.13 15.68
N SER A 110 -27.43 -8.45 16.71
CA SER A 110 -27.87 -7.06 16.55
C SER A 110 -26.68 -6.16 16.24
N ASN A 111 -26.78 -5.31 15.26
CA ASN A 111 -25.72 -4.41 14.76
C ASN A 111 -24.51 -5.12 14.13
N PRO A 112 -24.73 -5.88 13.06
CA PRO A 112 -23.66 -6.51 12.30
C PRO A 112 -22.79 -5.47 11.60
N TRP A 113 -21.69 -5.93 11.00
CA TRP A 113 -20.91 -5.12 10.07
C TRP A 113 -21.80 -4.54 8.98
N HIS A 114 -21.67 -3.25 8.73
CA HIS A 114 -22.41 -2.53 7.71
C HIS A 114 -21.56 -1.46 7.04
N LEU A 115 -21.99 -1.03 5.88
CA LEU A 115 -21.35 0.05 5.14
C LEU A 115 -21.69 1.40 5.79
N ILE A 116 -20.67 2.22 6.00
CA ILE A 116 -20.82 3.61 6.42
C ILE A 116 -20.26 4.55 5.37
N ASN A 117 -20.77 5.79 5.34
CA ASN A 117 -20.21 6.88 4.58
C ASN A 117 -19.48 7.83 5.54
N THR A 118 -18.17 7.91 5.42
CA THR A 118 -17.33 8.67 6.35
C THR A 118 -17.34 10.18 6.07
N ASP A 119 -17.85 10.63 4.93
CA ASP A 119 -18.09 12.05 4.67
C ASP A 119 -19.20 12.62 5.57
N GLU A 120 -20.09 11.76 6.04
CA GLU A 120 -21.20 12.12 6.94
C GLU A 120 -20.80 12.01 8.43
N ASP A 121 -19.61 11.51 8.72
CA ASP A 121 -19.12 11.24 10.07
C ASP A 121 -17.71 11.81 10.28
N SER A 122 -17.61 12.84 11.11
CA SER A 122 -16.36 13.54 11.39
C SER A 122 -15.35 12.76 12.26
N ASN A 123 -15.76 11.60 12.80
CA ASN A 123 -14.95 10.82 13.74
C ASN A 123 -14.31 9.58 13.10
N ARG A 124 -14.65 9.30 11.85
CA ARG A 124 -14.16 8.12 11.10
C ARG A 124 -13.64 8.54 9.74
N GLU A 125 -12.60 7.88 9.29
CA GLU A 125 -11.99 8.10 7.98
C GLU A 125 -11.94 6.76 7.24
N ALA A 126 -12.36 6.76 5.97
CA ALA A 126 -12.11 5.65 5.06
C ALA A 126 -10.72 5.79 4.44
N SER A 127 -10.06 4.68 4.11
CA SER A 127 -8.84 4.71 3.30
C SER A 127 -9.14 4.92 1.81
N SER A 128 -10.30 4.47 1.35
CA SER A 128 -10.89 4.82 0.05
C SER A 128 -11.81 6.02 0.20
N PRO A 129 -12.27 6.67 -0.91
CA PRO A 129 -12.70 8.05 -0.80
C PRO A 129 -13.74 8.34 0.28
N THR A 130 -14.75 7.49 0.46
CA THR A 130 -15.88 7.84 1.32
C THR A 130 -16.50 6.69 2.12
N HIS A 131 -16.29 5.43 1.73
CA HIS A 131 -16.99 4.31 2.34
C HIS A 131 -16.06 3.34 3.06
N ALA A 132 -16.55 2.75 4.14
CA ALA A 132 -15.87 1.69 4.88
C ALA A 132 -16.87 0.69 5.47
N MET A 133 -16.42 -0.56 5.67
CA MET A 133 -17.14 -1.53 6.49
C MET A 133 -16.87 -1.25 7.96
N TRP A 134 -17.93 -1.13 8.74
CA TRP A 134 -17.83 -0.80 10.15
C TRP A 134 -18.74 -1.68 11.02
N VAL A 135 -18.31 -1.92 12.25
CA VAL A 135 -19.09 -2.58 13.31
C VAL A 135 -19.18 -1.69 14.53
N GLY A 136 -20.39 -1.35 14.92
CA GLY A 136 -20.69 -0.47 16.05
C GLY A 136 -22.16 -0.10 16.09
N ASP A 137 -22.56 0.73 17.04
CA ASP A 137 -23.94 1.20 17.23
C ASP A 137 -24.00 2.73 17.12
N GLU A 138 -24.38 3.23 15.95
CA GLU A 138 -24.50 4.67 15.68
C GLU A 138 -25.47 5.38 16.65
N SER A 139 -26.40 4.66 17.24
CA SER A 139 -27.35 5.23 18.21
C SER A 139 -26.74 5.60 19.55
N LYS A 140 -25.52 5.13 19.81
CA LYS A 140 -24.77 5.35 21.05
C LYS A 140 -23.73 6.47 20.98
N GLY A 141 -23.79 7.31 19.96
CA GLY A 141 -22.86 8.44 19.77
C GLY A 141 -21.61 8.04 19.02
N ASP A 142 -20.42 8.20 19.59
CA ASP A 142 -19.12 8.02 18.91
C ASP A 142 -18.82 6.59 18.45
N GLY A 143 -19.84 5.77 18.25
CA GLY A 143 -19.72 4.43 17.70
C GLY A 143 -19.40 3.35 18.73
N GLU A 144 -19.85 3.56 19.95
CA GLU A 144 -19.76 2.57 21.02
C GLU A 144 -20.41 1.25 20.63
N TYR A 145 -19.90 0.16 21.18
CA TYR A 145 -20.42 -1.19 21.04
C TYR A 145 -20.71 -1.78 22.44
N ASP A 146 -21.56 -2.82 22.49
CA ASP A 146 -21.91 -3.48 23.74
C ASP A 146 -20.95 -4.62 24.08
N ASN A 147 -20.91 -5.00 25.36
CA ASN A 147 -20.16 -6.15 25.84
C ASN A 147 -20.60 -7.45 25.14
N ASN A 148 -19.62 -8.34 24.91
CA ASN A 148 -19.79 -9.68 24.32
C ASN A 148 -20.27 -9.65 22.87
N TRP A 149 -19.90 -8.66 22.11
CA TRP A 149 -20.07 -8.68 20.66
C TRP A 149 -18.99 -9.57 20.05
N ASP A 150 -19.41 -10.45 19.18
CA ASP A 150 -18.55 -11.32 18.36
C ASP A 150 -19.09 -11.30 16.94
N PHE A 151 -18.49 -10.46 16.10
CA PHE A 151 -18.92 -10.22 14.74
C PHE A 151 -17.82 -10.58 13.75
N SER A 152 -18.23 -11.20 12.66
CA SER A 152 -17.36 -11.48 11.53
C SER A 152 -18.06 -11.10 10.25
N VAL A 153 -17.28 -10.67 9.28
CA VAL A 153 -17.73 -10.45 7.91
C VAL A 153 -16.79 -11.19 6.98
N TYR A 154 -17.32 -11.74 5.89
CA TYR A 154 -16.50 -12.39 4.89
C TYR A 154 -17.03 -12.13 3.48
N THR A 155 -16.16 -12.26 2.48
CA THR A 155 -16.61 -12.26 1.09
C THR A 155 -17.28 -13.58 0.74
N SER A 156 -18.32 -13.54 -0.08
CA SER A 156 -18.97 -14.74 -0.59
C SER A 156 -18.32 -15.28 -1.87
N GLU A 157 -17.35 -14.57 -2.41
CA GLU A 157 -16.61 -14.97 -3.59
C GLU A 157 -15.37 -15.78 -3.20
N GLU A 158 -15.13 -16.87 -3.95
CA GLU A 158 -13.90 -17.63 -3.84
C GLU A 158 -12.78 -16.87 -4.57
N ILE A 159 -11.69 -16.59 -3.85
CA ILE A 159 -10.53 -15.93 -4.41
C ILE A 159 -9.50 -16.99 -4.79
N SER A 160 -9.29 -17.20 -6.09
CA SER A 160 -8.26 -18.12 -6.59
C SER A 160 -6.88 -17.48 -6.48
N LEU A 161 -6.07 -17.97 -5.56
CA LEU A 161 -4.69 -17.53 -5.39
C LEU A 161 -3.78 -18.30 -6.36
N GLY A 162 -3.65 -17.80 -7.60
CA GLY A 162 -2.86 -18.42 -8.66
C GLY A 162 -1.35 -18.29 -8.52
N GLN A 163 -0.86 -17.47 -7.60
CA GLN A 163 0.54 -17.12 -7.46
C GLN A 163 1.22 -17.82 -6.27
N THR A 164 2.54 -17.99 -6.37
CA THR A 164 3.36 -18.35 -5.23
C THR A 164 3.54 -17.13 -4.32
N ASN A 165 3.36 -17.31 -3.02
CA ASN A 165 3.41 -16.26 -2.01
C ASN A 165 2.35 -15.13 -2.19
N PRO A 166 1.05 -15.46 -2.16
CA PRO A 166 0.02 -14.45 -2.19
C PRO A 166 0.17 -13.49 -1.01
N GLN A 167 -0.12 -12.22 -1.24
CA GLN A 167 -0.08 -11.19 -0.21
C GLN A 167 -1.45 -10.50 -0.15
N MET A 168 -1.84 -10.12 1.05
CA MET A 168 -3.04 -9.33 1.29
C MET A 168 -2.65 -8.02 1.96
N SER A 169 -3.27 -6.94 1.53
CA SER A 169 -3.24 -5.65 2.20
C SER A 169 -4.66 -5.27 2.59
N VAL A 170 -4.85 -4.79 3.80
CA VAL A 170 -6.12 -4.30 4.29
C VAL A 170 -5.87 -3.08 5.16
N ASP A 171 -6.65 -2.02 4.93
CA ASP A 171 -6.64 -0.85 5.77
C ASP A 171 -7.64 -1.03 6.91
N ILE A 172 -7.17 -0.90 8.14
CA ILE A 172 -7.97 -1.14 9.34
C ILE A 172 -7.88 0.08 10.26
N TRP A 173 -9.03 0.58 10.66
CA TRP A 173 -9.15 1.50 11.77
C TRP A 173 -9.93 0.83 12.90
N TYR A 174 -9.50 0.99 14.14
CA TYR A 174 -10.20 0.45 15.29
C TYR A 174 -10.09 1.38 16.50
N SER A 175 -11.13 1.34 17.34
CA SER A 175 -11.16 1.90 18.69
C SER A 175 -11.88 0.90 19.57
N THR A 176 -11.11 0.15 20.36
CA THR A 176 -11.59 -0.97 21.16
C THR A 176 -11.20 -0.79 22.63
N GLU A 177 -11.82 -1.54 23.53
CA GLU A 177 -11.45 -1.54 24.93
C GLU A 177 -10.06 -2.16 25.13
N PHE A 178 -9.14 -1.36 25.67
CA PHE A 178 -7.75 -1.76 25.88
C PHE A 178 -7.62 -3.08 26.65
N SER A 179 -6.85 -4.01 26.14
CA SER A 179 -6.59 -5.34 26.69
C SER A 179 -7.79 -6.31 26.78
N TRP A 180 -8.94 -5.95 26.19
CA TRP A 180 -10.14 -6.81 26.20
C TRP A 180 -10.62 -7.16 24.80
N ASP A 181 -10.65 -6.20 23.91
CA ASP A 181 -11.24 -6.36 22.59
C ASP A 181 -10.23 -6.09 21.48
N GLY A 182 -10.44 -6.71 20.32
CA GLY A 182 -9.60 -6.53 19.15
C GLY A 182 -10.22 -7.13 17.90
N GLY A 183 -9.64 -6.76 16.77
CA GLY A 183 -9.97 -7.32 15.46
C GLY A 183 -8.82 -8.13 14.90
N ASN A 184 -9.13 -9.12 14.07
CA ASN A 184 -8.15 -9.85 13.29
C ASN A 184 -8.71 -10.22 11.92
N VAL A 185 -7.82 -10.55 11.00
CA VAL A 185 -8.16 -11.07 9.68
C VAL A 185 -7.99 -12.58 9.69
N GLN A 186 -8.97 -13.28 9.13
CA GLN A 186 -8.96 -14.74 9.05
C GLN A 186 -9.19 -15.19 7.62
N ILE A 187 -8.68 -16.36 7.29
CA ILE A 187 -8.88 -17.04 6.03
C ILE A 187 -9.52 -18.41 6.25
N THR A 188 -10.36 -18.84 5.31
CA THR A 188 -10.85 -20.20 5.23
C THR A 188 -10.47 -20.78 3.86
N THR A 189 -10.20 -22.09 3.81
CA THR A 189 -9.97 -22.86 2.59
C THR A 189 -10.91 -24.05 2.46
N ASP A 190 -11.96 -24.07 3.29
CA ASP A 190 -12.93 -25.18 3.40
C ASP A 190 -14.37 -24.65 3.53
N ASP A 191 -14.72 -23.63 2.76
CA ASP A 191 -16.05 -23.00 2.70
C ASP A 191 -16.58 -22.51 4.07
N GLY A 192 -15.68 -22.08 4.96
CA GLY A 192 -16.04 -21.53 6.27
C GLY A 192 -16.20 -22.58 7.37
N GLU A 193 -15.82 -23.84 7.14
CA GLU A 193 -15.85 -24.87 8.19
C GLU A 193 -14.79 -24.57 9.26
N THR A 194 -13.59 -24.14 8.83
CA THR A 194 -12.51 -23.71 9.74
C THR A 194 -11.92 -22.37 9.31
N TRP A 195 -11.39 -21.61 10.28
CA TRP A 195 -10.79 -20.31 10.06
C TRP A 195 -9.42 -20.23 10.69
N GLU A 196 -8.47 -19.65 9.96
CA GLU A 196 -7.10 -19.41 10.42
C GLU A 196 -6.80 -17.92 10.46
N VAL A 197 -6.24 -17.44 11.57
CA VAL A 197 -5.83 -16.03 11.73
C VAL A 197 -4.59 -15.77 10.89
N ILE A 198 -4.66 -14.74 10.04
CA ILE A 198 -3.51 -14.24 9.30
C ILE A 198 -2.81 -13.20 10.18
N ASN A 199 -1.54 -13.44 10.51
CA ASN A 199 -0.74 -12.46 11.23
C ASN A 199 -0.07 -11.50 10.23
N PRO A 200 -0.28 -10.19 10.36
CA PRO A 200 0.41 -9.22 9.53
C PRO A 200 1.90 -9.15 9.86
N ASP A 201 2.69 -8.65 8.92
CA ASP A 201 4.10 -8.33 9.16
C ASP A 201 4.20 -7.30 10.30
N GLY A 202 4.91 -7.65 11.36
CA GLY A 202 5.01 -6.82 12.57
C GLY A 202 3.96 -7.11 13.65
N GLY A 203 3.03 -8.04 13.40
CA GLY A 203 1.95 -8.41 14.33
C GLY A 203 0.76 -7.44 14.29
N TYR A 204 -0.32 -7.80 14.99
CA TYR A 204 -1.41 -6.88 15.23
C TYR A 204 -0.98 -5.83 16.25
N PRO A 205 -1.34 -4.55 16.07
CA PRO A 205 -1.06 -3.54 17.08
C PRO A 205 -1.84 -3.87 18.37
N ASP A 206 -1.23 -3.58 19.49
CA ASP A 206 -1.91 -3.69 20.80
C ASP A 206 -3.09 -2.71 20.84
N ALA A 207 -4.27 -3.22 21.20
CA ALA A 207 -5.49 -2.44 21.38
C ALA A 207 -5.48 -1.74 22.75
#